data_4aff853c19e206fd6e13aefb7e9a3208
#
_entry.id   4aff853c19e206fd6e13aefb7e9a3208
#
_cell.length_a   1.000
_cell.length_b   1.000
_cell.length_c   1.000
_cell.angle_alpha   90.00
_cell.angle_beta   90.00
_cell.angle_gamma   90.00
#
_symmetry.space_group_name_H-M   'P 1'
#
loop_
_entity.id
_entity.type
_entity.pdbx_description
1 polymer ?
#
loop_
_entity_poly.entity_id
_entity_poly.type
_entity_poly.pdbx_seq_one_letter_code
_entity_poly.pdbx_strand_id
1 'polypeptide(L)'
;MPRTNKPLKVIAVASGKGGVGKTNVSVNLSVGLARLGREVMLFDADLGLANVDLLLGLRPERTLHDLVTGEVESLEEVLVQGPDGVKVVPSASGIAAMANLTPAEHAGLIHAFSAYRKPLDVLIVDTAAGLQESVTSFCRAVQETLVVVCDEPASITDAYALIKVLHRDHGMRRFRMVTNMVSGRESADRLMQKLNTVCGNYLPEVVLDLAGYIPVDEHLRKAVQKRAPVVQQYPGSPAGKAFAELARTVDRWPVGKGDHGGVGFFVERMLQSA
;
A
#
# COMPACT_ATOMS: atom_id res chain seq x y z
N MET A 1 -22.52 -19.75 5.84
CA MET A 1 -21.47 -20.25 6.74
C MET A 1 -20.88 -19.06 7.48
N PRO A 2 -20.71 -19.08 8.79
CA PRO A 2 -20.06 -17.99 9.51
C PRO A 2 -18.63 -17.87 8.95
N ARG A 3 -18.26 -16.67 8.44
CA ARG A 3 -16.88 -16.38 8.06
C ARG A 3 -16.03 -16.50 9.32
N THR A 4 -15.08 -17.42 9.31
CA THR A 4 -14.03 -17.50 10.33
C THR A 4 -13.35 -16.11 10.36
N ASN A 5 -13.26 -15.53 11.55
CA ASN A 5 -12.61 -14.24 11.80
C ASN A 5 -11.11 -14.40 11.45
N LYS A 6 -10.76 -14.25 10.17
CA LYS A 6 -9.36 -14.27 9.75
C LYS A 6 -8.69 -13.02 10.27
N PRO A 7 -7.46 -13.11 10.78
CA PRO A 7 -6.73 -11.93 11.21
C PRO A 7 -6.51 -10.97 10.01
N LEU A 8 -6.61 -9.67 10.26
CA LEU A 8 -6.41 -8.62 9.27
C LEU A 8 -4.97 -8.65 8.74
N LYS A 9 -4.82 -8.64 7.43
CA LYS A 9 -3.53 -8.46 6.75
C LYS A 9 -3.33 -7.00 6.41
N VAL A 10 -2.27 -6.37 6.91
CA VAL A 10 -1.93 -4.97 6.64
C VAL A 10 -0.64 -4.89 5.84
N ILE A 11 -0.70 -4.21 4.69
CA ILE A 11 0.41 -4.14 3.72
C ILE A 11 0.64 -2.68 3.36
N ALA A 12 1.84 -2.16 3.59
CA ALA A 12 2.27 -0.88 3.03
C ALA A 12 2.85 -1.10 1.62
N VAL A 13 2.42 -0.29 0.68
CA VAL A 13 3.04 -0.18 -0.64
C VAL A 13 3.90 1.07 -0.63
N ALA A 14 5.20 0.91 -0.76
CA ALA A 14 6.19 1.96 -0.64
C ALA A 14 7.12 2.01 -1.85
N SER A 15 7.81 3.12 -2.02
CA SER A 15 8.87 3.28 -3.03
C SER A 15 9.85 4.36 -2.62
N GLY A 16 11.14 4.17 -2.93
CA GLY A 16 12.15 5.20 -2.67
C GLY A 16 12.05 6.42 -3.58
N LYS A 17 11.35 6.29 -4.74
CA LYS A 17 11.23 7.34 -5.77
C LYS A 17 9.79 7.53 -6.22
N GLY A 18 9.41 8.77 -6.53
CA GLY A 18 8.15 9.08 -7.19
C GLY A 18 8.10 8.60 -8.65
N GLY A 19 6.90 8.35 -9.17
CA GLY A 19 6.69 7.98 -10.57
C GLY A 19 6.93 6.51 -10.92
N VAL A 20 7.33 5.66 -9.99
CA VAL A 20 7.52 4.21 -10.22
C VAL A 20 6.21 3.41 -10.32
N GLY A 21 5.06 4.08 -10.20
CA GLY A 21 3.74 3.46 -10.33
C GLY A 21 3.18 2.84 -9.05
N LYS A 22 3.65 3.25 -7.87
CA LYS A 22 3.22 2.78 -6.56
C LYS A 22 1.70 2.77 -6.40
N THR A 23 1.01 3.90 -6.60
CA THR A 23 -0.44 4.02 -6.48
C THR A 23 -1.20 3.12 -7.47
N ASN A 24 -0.68 2.93 -8.70
CA ASN A 24 -1.24 1.96 -9.63
C ASN A 24 -1.13 0.53 -9.10
N VAL A 25 -0.01 0.19 -8.43
CA VAL A 25 0.16 -1.12 -7.78
C VAL A 25 -0.83 -1.26 -6.64
N SER A 26 -0.96 -0.27 -5.77
CA SER A 26 -1.89 -0.28 -4.63
C SER A 26 -3.35 -0.45 -5.07
N VAL A 27 -3.79 0.33 -6.06
CA VAL A 27 -5.15 0.28 -6.60
C VAL A 27 -5.45 -1.07 -7.26
N ASN A 28 -4.59 -1.52 -8.19
CA ASN A 28 -4.84 -2.76 -8.91
C ASN A 28 -4.70 -4.01 -8.03
N LEU A 29 -3.81 -3.99 -7.05
CA LEU A 29 -3.70 -5.05 -6.03
C LEU A 29 -4.97 -5.11 -5.18
N SER A 30 -5.48 -3.97 -4.70
CA SER A 30 -6.70 -3.90 -3.90
C SER A 30 -7.90 -4.46 -4.65
N VAL A 31 -8.10 -4.03 -5.90
CA VAL A 31 -9.18 -4.53 -6.76
C VAL A 31 -8.97 -6.02 -7.11
N GLY A 32 -7.74 -6.43 -7.38
CA GLY A 32 -7.39 -7.83 -7.60
C GLY A 32 -7.74 -8.74 -6.42
N LEU A 33 -7.47 -8.30 -5.19
CA LEU A 33 -7.82 -9.01 -3.95
C LEU A 33 -9.33 -9.04 -3.72
N ALA A 34 -10.04 -7.93 -3.97
CA ALA A 34 -11.50 -7.88 -3.88
C ALA A 34 -12.14 -8.88 -4.86
N ARG A 35 -11.63 -9.03 -6.07
CA ARG A 35 -12.06 -10.03 -7.06
C ARG A 35 -11.78 -11.48 -6.65
N LEU A 36 -10.87 -11.70 -5.71
CA LEU A 36 -10.68 -12.99 -5.04
C LEU A 36 -11.67 -13.22 -3.88
N GLY A 37 -12.63 -12.30 -3.67
CA GLY A 37 -13.64 -12.37 -2.62
C GLY A 37 -13.15 -11.90 -1.26
N ARG A 38 -12.10 -11.08 -1.20
CA ARG A 38 -11.63 -10.46 0.03
C ARG A 38 -12.32 -9.14 0.29
N GLU A 39 -12.59 -8.85 1.57
CA GLU A 39 -12.99 -7.51 2.01
C GLU A 39 -11.72 -6.65 2.09
N VAL A 40 -11.61 -5.65 1.24
CA VAL A 40 -10.39 -4.85 1.08
C VAL A 40 -10.67 -3.40 1.42
N MET A 41 -9.76 -2.80 2.20
CA MET A 41 -9.68 -1.36 2.40
C MET A 41 -8.38 -0.85 1.79
N LEU A 42 -8.45 0.23 1.04
CA LEU A 42 -7.31 0.96 0.48
C LEU A 42 -7.23 2.31 1.15
N PHE A 43 -6.16 2.54 1.89
CA PHE A 43 -5.88 3.80 2.55
C PHE A 43 -4.87 4.60 1.72
N ASP A 44 -5.27 5.76 1.24
CA ASP A 44 -4.37 6.72 0.60
C ASP A 44 -3.62 7.50 1.69
N ALA A 45 -2.39 7.10 1.92
CA ALA A 45 -1.47 7.69 2.89
C ALA A 45 -0.44 8.64 2.25
N ASP A 46 -0.61 9.02 0.98
CA ASP A 46 0.14 10.10 0.34
C ASP A 46 -0.50 11.45 0.70
N LEU A 47 -0.11 11.96 1.86
CA LEU A 47 -0.70 13.16 2.47
C LEU A 47 -0.39 14.45 1.70
N GLY A 48 0.56 14.42 0.76
CA GLY A 48 0.94 15.57 -0.06
C GLY A 48 0.22 15.63 -1.39
N LEU A 49 -0.03 14.48 -1.99
CA LEU A 49 -0.59 14.33 -3.33
C LEU A 49 -1.57 13.16 -3.35
N ALA A 50 -2.81 13.38 -2.91
CA ALA A 50 -3.89 12.39 -3.03
C ALA A 50 -4.04 11.95 -4.50
N ASN A 51 -3.87 10.65 -4.75
CA ASN A 51 -3.87 10.11 -6.11
C ASN A 51 -4.81 8.92 -6.31
N VAL A 52 -5.24 8.27 -5.24
CA VAL A 52 -6.11 7.08 -5.31
C VAL A 52 -7.49 7.46 -5.84
N ASP A 53 -8.09 8.52 -5.33
CA ASP A 53 -9.37 9.04 -5.77
C ASP A 53 -9.34 9.48 -7.24
N LEU A 54 -8.28 10.15 -7.67
CA LEU A 54 -8.07 10.56 -9.06
C LEU A 54 -7.95 9.36 -9.99
N LEU A 55 -7.19 8.32 -9.60
CA LEU A 55 -7.01 7.10 -10.39
C LEU A 55 -8.29 6.28 -10.51
N LEU A 56 -9.16 6.35 -9.52
CA LEU A 56 -10.43 5.63 -9.49
C LEU A 56 -11.62 6.47 -9.95
N GLY A 57 -11.40 7.76 -10.24
CA GLY A 57 -12.48 8.69 -10.61
C GLY A 57 -13.49 8.93 -9.49
N LEU A 58 -13.07 8.74 -8.24
CA LEU A 58 -13.90 8.95 -7.05
C LEU A 58 -14.00 10.44 -6.73
N ARG A 59 -15.06 10.82 -6.03
CA ARG A 59 -15.29 12.18 -5.52
C ARG A 59 -15.68 12.07 -4.05
N PRO A 60 -14.70 12.02 -3.14
CA PRO A 60 -14.98 11.98 -1.71
C PRO A 60 -15.68 13.28 -1.27
N GLU A 61 -16.77 13.15 -0.53
CA GLU A 61 -17.45 14.27 0.13
C GLU A 61 -16.83 14.56 1.49
N ARG A 62 -16.29 13.53 2.11
CA ARG A 62 -15.57 13.56 3.39
C ARG A 62 -14.22 12.89 3.27
N THR A 63 -13.30 13.33 4.09
CA THR A 63 -11.90 12.86 4.07
C THR A 63 -11.43 12.50 5.47
N LEU A 64 -10.24 11.96 5.59
CA LEU A 64 -9.63 11.71 6.89
C LEU A 64 -9.45 13.00 7.73
N HIS A 65 -9.37 14.17 7.06
CA HIS A 65 -9.32 15.46 7.76
C HIS A 65 -10.58 15.70 8.59
N ASP A 66 -11.76 15.47 8.02
CA ASP A 66 -13.04 15.67 8.72
C ASP A 66 -13.15 14.77 9.96
N LEU A 67 -12.55 13.57 9.89
CA LEU A 67 -12.47 12.64 11.01
C LEU A 67 -11.52 13.15 12.10
N VAL A 68 -10.37 13.69 11.72
CA VAL A 68 -9.36 14.21 12.63
C VAL A 68 -9.85 15.49 13.32
N THR A 69 -10.54 16.37 12.60
CA THR A 69 -11.10 17.61 13.16
C THR A 69 -12.39 17.40 13.96
N GLY A 70 -12.94 16.17 13.91
CA GLY A 70 -14.19 15.84 14.63
C GLY A 70 -15.46 16.33 13.91
N GLU A 71 -15.37 16.68 12.62
CA GLU A 71 -16.54 17.00 11.79
C GLU A 71 -17.38 15.76 11.46
N VAL A 72 -16.74 14.58 11.53
CA VAL A 72 -17.39 13.27 11.48
C VAL A 72 -16.86 12.39 12.61
N GLU A 73 -17.68 11.45 13.10
CA GLU A 73 -17.35 10.63 14.27
C GLU A 73 -16.91 9.21 13.92
N SER A 74 -17.23 8.74 12.70
CA SER A 74 -16.98 7.36 12.30
C SER A 74 -16.16 7.27 11.01
N LEU A 75 -15.34 6.21 10.92
CA LEU A 75 -14.59 5.90 9.70
C LEU A 75 -15.54 5.62 8.54
N GLU A 76 -16.71 5.05 8.82
CA GLU A 76 -17.73 4.73 7.81
C GLU A 76 -18.21 5.94 7.01
N GLU A 77 -18.23 7.13 7.61
CA GLU A 77 -18.65 8.38 6.97
C GLU A 77 -17.60 8.92 5.98
N VAL A 78 -16.34 8.52 6.18
CA VAL A 78 -15.22 8.89 5.33
C VAL A 78 -15.02 7.91 4.19
N LEU A 79 -15.46 6.64 4.36
CA LEU A 79 -15.23 5.59 3.37
C LEU A 79 -15.98 5.84 2.07
N VAL A 80 -15.24 5.82 0.96
CA VAL A 80 -15.80 5.85 -0.40
C VAL A 80 -15.77 4.46 -1.01
N GLN A 81 -16.87 4.09 -1.67
CA GLN A 81 -16.99 2.81 -2.37
C GLN A 81 -16.24 2.88 -3.70
N GLY A 82 -15.18 2.10 -3.83
CA GLY A 82 -14.41 1.92 -5.05
C GLY A 82 -14.87 0.71 -5.88
N PRO A 83 -14.14 0.40 -6.97
CA PRO A 83 -14.43 -0.75 -7.84
C PRO A 83 -14.41 -2.08 -7.09
N ASP A 84 -15.25 -3.03 -7.54
CA ASP A 84 -15.37 -4.40 -7.01
C ASP A 84 -15.51 -4.48 -5.47
N GLY A 85 -16.05 -3.42 -4.85
CA GLY A 85 -16.32 -3.38 -3.41
C GLY A 85 -15.14 -2.95 -2.53
N VAL A 86 -14.04 -2.47 -3.12
CA VAL A 86 -12.94 -1.89 -2.36
C VAL A 86 -13.41 -0.65 -1.60
N LYS A 87 -13.15 -0.60 -0.29
CA LYS A 87 -13.43 0.56 0.55
C LYS A 87 -12.21 1.47 0.51
N VAL A 88 -12.36 2.71 0.08
CA VAL A 88 -11.26 3.67 -0.01
C VAL A 88 -11.36 4.67 1.13
N VAL A 89 -10.29 4.81 1.90
CA VAL A 89 -10.08 5.93 2.83
C VAL A 89 -9.32 7.00 2.04
N PRO A 90 -9.99 8.08 1.61
CA PRO A 90 -9.34 9.11 0.81
C PRO A 90 -8.37 9.92 1.67
N SER A 91 -7.23 10.27 1.10
CA SER A 91 -6.32 11.23 1.70
C SER A 91 -7.00 12.60 1.75
N ALA A 92 -6.72 13.34 2.81
CA ALA A 92 -7.01 14.76 2.82
C ALA A 92 -5.78 15.49 2.25
N SER A 93 -5.92 16.09 1.09
CA SER A 93 -4.91 17.03 0.59
C SER A 93 -4.72 18.14 1.63
N GLY A 94 -3.54 18.15 2.26
CA GLY A 94 -3.21 19.15 3.28
C GLY A 94 -2.93 18.59 4.68
N ILE A 95 -2.96 17.26 4.90
CA ILE A 95 -2.51 16.70 6.17
C ILE A 95 -0.95 16.63 6.23
N ALA A 96 -0.29 17.75 6.06
CA ALA A 96 0.92 18.00 6.84
C ALA A 96 0.62 17.87 8.38
N ALA A 97 -0.65 17.72 8.71
CA ALA A 97 -1.17 17.63 10.07
C ALA A 97 -1.00 16.28 10.74
N MET A 98 -0.79 15.15 10.03
CA MET A 98 -0.57 13.89 10.76
C MET A 98 0.76 13.86 11.53
N ALA A 99 1.74 14.67 11.12
CA ALA A 99 2.96 14.90 11.90
C ALA A 99 2.76 15.88 13.07
N ASN A 100 1.64 16.61 13.10
CA ASN A 100 1.35 17.65 14.08
C ASN A 100 -0.02 17.48 14.79
N LEU A 101 -0.56 16.26 14.78
CA LEU A 101 -1.81 15.97 15.49
C LEU A 101 -1.65 16.20 16.99
N THR A 102 -2.62 16.86 17.58
CA THR A 102 -2.73 16.94 19.05
C THR A 102 -3.01 15.56 19.64
N PRO A 103 -2.71 15.32 20.93
CA PRO A 103 -3.04 14.06 21.60
C PRO A 103 -4.53 13.70 21.51
N ALA A 104 -5.42 14.68 21.47
CA ALA A 104 -6.86 14.46 21.34
C ALA A 104 -7.23 13.97 19.93
N GLU A 105 -6.66 14.55 18.88
CA GLU A 105 -6.85 14.12 17.48
C GLU A 105 -6.29 12.71 17.24
N HIS A 106 -5.12 12.39 17.83
CA HIS A 106 -4.57 11.03 17.83
C HIS A 106 -5.55 10.03 18.45
N ALA A 107 -6.07 10.34 19.65
CA ALA A 107 -7.01 9.45 20.32
C ALA A 107 -8.32 9.28 19.53
N GLY A 108 -8.82 10.36 18.95
CA GLY A 108 -10.02 10.34 18.08
C GLY A 108 -9.82 9.43 16.85
N LEU A 109 -8.69 9.55 16.18
CA LEU A 109 -8.36 8.73 15.02
C LEU A 109 -8.26 7.24 15.39
N ILE A 110 -7.51 6.91 16.44
CA ILE A 110 -7.42 5.53 16.95
C ILE A 110 -8.81 5.01 17.31
N HIS A 111 -9.61 5.81 17.97
CA HIS A 111 -10.97 5.42 18.37
C HIS A 111 -11.85 5.11 17.15
N ALA A 112 -11.89 5.99 16.16
CA ALA A 112 -12.71 5.81 14.95
C ALA A 112 -12.31 4.56 14.16
N PHE A 113 -11.00 4.30 13.98
CA PHE A 113 -10.53 3.09 13.35
C PHE A 113 -10.79 1.83 14.21
N SER A 114 -10.65 1.94 15.53
CA SER A 114 -10.93 0.84 16.45
C SER A 114 -12.43 0.52 16.56
N ALA A 115 -13.29 1.50 16.31
CA ALA A 115 -14.74 1.32 16.29
C ALA A 115 -15.25 0.63 15.01
N TYR A 116 -14.44 0.58 13.95
CA TYR A 116 -14.82 -0.09 12.69
C TYR A 116 -15.06 -1.59 12.91
N ARG A 117 -16.27 -2.05 12.63
CA ARG A 117 -16.72 -3.43 12.91
C ARG A 117 -17.10 -4.23 11.67
N LYS A 118 -17.12 -3.58 10.48
CA LYS A 118 -17.45 -4.32 9.25
C LYS A 118 -16.31 -5.30 8.90
N PRO A 119 -16.62 -6.40 8.24
CA PRO A 119 -15.61 -7.36 7.81
C PRO A 119 -14.49 -6.69 7.01
N LEU A 120 -13.24 -7.06 7.33
CA LEU A 120 -12.05 -6.60 6.63
C LEU A 120 -10.99 -7.71 6.66
N ASP A 121 -10.56 -8.16 5.49
CA ASP A 121 -9.52 -9.18 5.34
C ASP A 121 -8.14 -8.55 5.09
N VAL A 122 -8.11 -7.45 4.31
CA VAL A 122 -6.85 -6.82 3.89
C VAL A 122 -6.97 -5.29 3.94
N LEU A 123 -5.97 -4.63 4.53
CA LEU A 123 -5.74 -3.20 4.44
C LEU A 123 -4.47 -2.96 3.60
N ILE A 124 -4.62 -2.24 2.50
CA ILE A 124 -3.51 -1.74 1.68
C ILE A 124 -3.29 -0.27 2.03
N VAL A 125 -2.06 0.10 2.34
CA VAL A 125 -1.66 1.48 2.64
C VAL A 125 -0.78 1.98 1.50
N ASP A 126 -1.29 2.92 0.69
CA ASP A 126 -0.52 3.57 -0.38
C ASP A 126 0.25 4.74 0.22
N THR A 127 1.55 4.58 0.51
CA THR A 127 2.36 5.61 1.17
C THR A 127 2.78 6.72 0.19
N ALA A 128 3.36 7.81 0.67
CA ALA A 128 4.12 8.72 -0.18
C ALA A 128 5.39 8.04 -0.72
N ALA A 129 6.05 8.65 -1.69
CA ALA A 129 7.37 8.20 -2.16
C ALA A 129 8.49 8.83 -1.33
N GLY A 130 9.63 8.14 -1.20
CA GLY A 130 10.83 8.67 -0.57
C GLY A 130 11.14 8.07 0.80
N LEU A 131 11.89 8.83 1.61
CA LEU A 131 12.46 8.41 2.89
C LEU A 131 11.91 9.21 4.08
N GLN A 132 10.84 9.97 3.86
CA GLN A 132 10.26 10.80 4.90
C GLN A 132 9.75 9.95 6.06
N GLU A 133 9.73 10.55 7.24
CA GLU A 133 9.29 9.88 8.47
C GLU A 133 7.88 9.30 8.36
N SER A 134 6.97 10.00 7.68
CA SER A 134 5.63 9.48 7.39
C SER A 134 5.65 8.15 6.63
N VAL A 135 6.54 7.99 5.62
CA VAL A 135 6.68 6.73 4.86
C VAL A 135 7.23 5.62 5.75
N THR A 136 8.29 5.90 6.52
CA THR A 136 8.93 4.90 7.38
C THR A 136 8.00 4.48 8.51
N SER A 137 7.22 5.40 9.09
CA SER A 137 6.22 5.11 10.12
C SER A 137 5.13 4.16 9.61
N PHE A 138 4.60 4.39 8.41
CA PHE A 138 3.65 3.45 7.80
C PHE A 138 4.27 2.07 7.57
N CYS A 139 5.50 2.01 7.04
CA CYS A 139 6.19 0.73 6.81
C CYS A 139 6.45 -0.05 8.10
N ARG A 140 6.67 0.62 9.23
CA ARG A 140 6.87 0.00 10.55
C ARG A 140 5.57 -0.50 11.19
N ALA A 141 4.47 0.18 10.90
CA ALA A 141 3.17 -0.14 11.50
C ALA A 141 2.50 -1.38 10.89
N VAL A 142 2.94 -1.82 9.70
CA VAL A 142 2.34 -2.92 8.94
C VAL A 142 3.04 -4.25 9.17
N GLN A 143 2.40 -5.32 8.70
CA GLN A 143 2.95 -6.68 8.75
C GLN A 143 3.87 -6.98 7.57
N GLU A 144 3.56 -6.44 6.40
CA GLU A 144 4.35 -6.66 5.17
C GLU A 144 4.57 -5.33 4.45
N THR A 145 5.80 -5.06 4.05
CA THR A 145 6.14 -3.90 3.22
C THR A 145 6.43 -4.36 1.80
N LEU A 146 5.64 -3.86 0.84
CA LEU A 146 5.76 -4.11 -0.59
C LEU A 146 6.47 -2.93 -1.25
N VAL A 147 7.73 -3.10 -1.63
CA VAL A 147 8.52 -2.04 -2.27
C VAL A 147 8.40 -2.14 -3.79
N VAL A 148 7.98 -1.05 -4.42
CA VAL A 148 7.86 -0.94 -5.87
C VAL A 148 9.13 -0.32 -6.45
N VAL A 149 9.71 -0.97 -7.47
CA VAL A 149 10.96 -0.55 -8.12
C VAL A 149 10.87 -0.73 -9.63
N CYS A 150 11.49 0.18 -10.39
CA CYS A 150 11.65 0.11 -11.85
C CYS A 150 13.10 -0.13 -12.23
N ASP A 151 13.36 -0.63 -13.45
CA ASP A 151 14.73 -0.86 -13.98
C ASP A 151 15.38 0.46 -14.45
N GLU A 152 15.47 1.41 -13.51
CA GLU A 152 16.16 2.70 -13.67
C GLU A 152 17.22 2.82 -12.55
N PRO A 153 18.44 3.32 -12.84
CA PRO A 153 19.49 3.48 -11.83
C PRO A 153 19.04 4.26 -10.60
N ALA A 154 18.32 5.37 -10.79
CA ALA A 154 17.79 6.17 -9.69
C ALA A 154 16.77 5.39 -8.84
N SER A 155 15.84 4.66 -9.48
CA SER A 155 14.84 3.86 -8.77
C SER A 155 15.49 2.75 -7.92
N ILE A 156 16.53 2.12 -8.44
CA ILE A 156 17.29 1.07 -7.72
C ILE A 156 18.02 1.66 -6.51
N THR A 157 18.69 2.81 -6.70
CA THR A 157 19.41 3.51 -5.62
C THR A 157 18.45 3.97 -4.53
N ASP A 158 17.32 4.54 -4.89
CA ASP A 158 16.34 5.05 -3.94
C ASP A 158 15.61 3.90 -3.21
N ALA A 159 15.32 2.78 -3.90
CA ALA A 159 14.79 1.58 -3.27
C ALA A 159 15.78 1.00 -2.24
N TYR A 160 17.08 0.93 -2.59
CA TYR A 160 18.12 0.54 -1.65
C TYR A 160 18.19 1.49 -0.45
N ALA A 161 18.10 2.80 -0.67
CA ALA A 161 18.13 3.78 0.41
C ALA A 161 16.95 3.59 1.37
N LEU A 162 15.73 3.36 0.85
CA LEU A 162 14.55 3.06 1.65
C LEU A 162 14.74 1.79 2.49
N ILE A 163 15.18 0.70 1.86
CA ILE A 163 15.45 -0.58 2.54
C ILE A 163 16.51 -0.39 3.62
N LYS A 164 17.58 0.37 3.34
CA LYS A 164 18.65 0.66 4.30
C LYS A 164 18.15 1.41 5.53
N VAL A 165 17.33 2.46 5.35
CA VAL A 165 16.74 3.21 6.47
C VAL A 165 15.82 2.30 7.29
N LEU A 166 14.89 1.59 6.64
CA LEU A 166 13.97 0.68 7.33
C LEU A 166 14.70 -0.45 8.07
N HIS A 167 15.82 -0.93 7.52
CA HIS A 167 16.64 -1.95 8.21
C HIS A 167 17.44 -1.37 9.35
N ARG A 168 18.23 -0.31 9.13
CA ARG A 168 19.19 0.21 10.13
C ARG A 168 18.51 0.90 11.29
N ASP A 169 17.51 1.72 10.98
CA ASP A 169 16.88 2.58 11.98
C ASP A 169 15.69 1.89 12.65
N HIS A 170 15.10 0.87 11.97
CA HIS A 170 13.88 0.23 12.44
C HIS A 170 13.95 -1.31 12.53
N GLY A 171 15.09 -1.92 12.25
CA GLY A 171 15.33 -3.36 12.42
C GLY A 171 14.57 -4.26 11.45
N MET A 172 14.00 -3.72 10.38
CA MET A 172 13.26 -4.51 9.39
C MET A 172 14.24 -5.35 8.57
N ARG A 173 13.93 -6.64 8.40
CA ARG A 173 14.84 -7.58 7.71
C ARG A 173 14.24 -8.20 6.46
N ARG A 174 12.93 -8.09 6.25
CA ARG A 174 12.25 -8.70 5.11
C ARG A 174 11.43 -7.69 4.35
N PHE A 175 11.59 -7.68 3.03
CA PHE A 175 10.85 -6.80 2.13
C PHE A 175 10.29 -7.61 0.97
N ARG A 176 9.02 -7.36 0.62
CA ARG A 176 8.40 -7.86 -0.59
C ARG A 176 8.67 -6.89 -1.72
N MET A 177 9.05 -7.38 -2.88
CA MET A 177 9.42 -6.54 -4.02
C MET A 177 8.43 -6.72 -5.17
N VAL A 178 8.02 -5.62 -5.78
CA VAL A 178 7.36 -5.62 -7.10
C VAL A 178 8.24 -4.85 -8.07
N THR A 179 8.67 -5.52 -9.13
CA THR A 179 9.34 -4.87 -10.24
C THR A 179 8.29 -4.38 -11.23
N ASN A 180 8.22 -3.07 -11.44
CA ASN A 180 7.23 -2.43 -12.30
C ASN A 180 7.87 -1.90 -13.57
N MET A 181 7.06 -1.77 -14.64
CA MET A 181 7.48 -1.25 -15.95
C MET A 181 8.65 -2.03 -16.56
N VAL A 182 8.68 -3.33 -16.36
CA VAL A 182 9.69 -4.22 -16.93
C VAL A 182 9.23 -4.80 -18.27
N SER A 183 10.17 -5.27 -19.12
CA SER A 183 9.83 -5.89 -20.40
C SER A 183 9.28 -7.32 -20.26
N GLY A 184 9.52 -7.97 -19.11
CA GLY A 184 9.08 -9.33 -18.82
C GLY A 184 9.83 -9.96 -17.66
N ARG A 185 9.63 -11.26 -17.46
CA ARG A 185 10.19 -12.01 -16.32
C ARG A 185 11.70 -11.92 -16.22
N GLU A 186 12.42 -12.09 -17.33
CA GLU A 186 13.90 -12.01 -17.30
C GLU A 186 14.41 -10.63 -16.85
N SER A 187 13.73 -9.55 -17.29
CA SER A 187 14.07 -8.19 -16.87
C SER A 187 13.81 -8.00 -15.38
N ALA A 188 12.71 -8.55 -14.87
CA ALA A 188 12.39 -8.54 -13.46
C ALA A 188 13.45 -9.28 -12.62
N ASP A 189 13.86 -10.47 -13.06
CA ASP A 189 14.86 -11.29 -12.37
C ASP A 189 16.24 -10.60 -12.38
N ARG A 190 16.65 -9.97 -13.49
CA ARG A 190 17.89 -9.16 -13.54
C ARG A 190 17.84 -7.97 -12.58
N LEU A 191 16.71 -7.28 -12.49
CA LEU A 191 16.54 -6.15 -11.56
C LEU A 191 16.67 -6.62 -10.12
N MET A 192 16.00 -7.73 -9.77
CA MET A 192 16.12 -8.33 -8.44
C MET A 192 17.55 -8.76 -8.11
N GLN A 193 18.27 -9.31 -9.08
CA GLN A 193 19.67 -9.70 -8.90
C GLN A 193 20.55 -8.49 -8.60
N LYS A 194 20.37 -7.35 -9.30
CA LYS A 194 21.07 -6.09 -9.00
C LYS A 194 20.82 -5.64 -7.55
N LEU A 195 19.56 -5.61 -7.12
CA LEU A 195 19.19 -5.21 -5.75
C LEU A 195 19.75 -6.19 -4.70
N ASN A 196 19.62 -7.49 -4.93
CA ASN A 196 20.16 -8.50 -4.03
C ASN A 196 21.68 -8.40 -3.89
N THR A 197 22.39 -8.09 -4.97
CA THR A 197 23.86 -7.89 -4.94
C THR A 197 24.22 -6.69 -4.06
N VAL A 198 23.54 -5.55 -4.24
CA VAL A 198 23.81 -4.36 -3.43
C VAL A 198 23.43 -4.58 -1.96
N CYS A 199 22.26 -5.14 -1.70
CA CYS A 199 21.83 -5.44 -0.33
C CYS A 199 22.75 -6.49 0.32
N GLY A 200 23.14 -7.55 -0.37
CA GLY A 200 24.02 -8.59 0.16
C GLY A 200 25.40 -8.05 0.58
N ASN A 201 25.91 -7.05 -0.13
CA ASN A 201 27.19 -6.42 0.20
C ASN A 201 27.14 -5.52 1.45
N TYR A 202 26.03 -4.83 1.69
CA TYR A 202 25.95 -3.79 2.71
C TYR A 202 24.90 -4.04 3.80
N LEU A 203 23.94 -4.93 3.56
CA LEU A 203 22.83 -5.26 4.44
C LEU A 203 22.60 -6.78 4.47
N PRO A 204 23.58 -7.59 4.93
CA PRO A 204 23.55 -9.06 4.77
C PRO A 204 22.38 -9.75 5.47
N GLU A 205 21.74 -9.10 6.43
CA GLU A 205 20.58 -9.64 7.15
C GLU A 205 19.24 -9.37 6.43
N VAL A 206 19.27 -8.57 5.34
CA VAL A 206 18.07 -8.21 4.60
C VAL A 206 17.72 -9.28 3.57
N VAL A 207 16.47 -9.69 3.57
CA VAL A 207 15.88 -10.63 2.60
C VAL A 207 14.90 -9.89 1.70
N LEU A 208 15.12 -9.98 0.39
CA LEU A 208 14.24 -9.43 -0.64
C LEU A 208 13.51 -10.55 -1.37
N ASP A 209 12.19 -10.60 -1.24
CA ASP A 209 11.33 -11.59 -1.89
C ASP A 209 10.58 -10.96 -3.06
N LEU A 210 10.78 -11.43 -4.28
CA LEU A 210 10.00 -10.99 -5.44
C LEU A 210 8.55 -11.49 -5.32
N ALA A 211 7.62 -10.56 -5.09
CA ALA A 211 6.19 -10.84 -5.03
C ALA A 211 5.57 -10.97 -6.42
N GLY A 212 6.07 -10.20 -7.38
CA GLY A 212 5.60 -10.21 -8.75
C GLY A 212 6.26 -9.13 -9.59
N TYR A 213 5.93 -9.13 -10.89
CA TYR A 213 6.38 -8.10 -11.81
C TYR A 213 5.21 -7.58 -12.66
N ILE A 214 5.24 -6.32 -13.02
CA ILE A 214 4.24 -5.69 -13.86
C ILE A 214 4.94 -5.25 -15.16
N PRO A 215 4.53 -5.79 -16.29
CA PRO A 215 5.13 -5.42 -17.59
C PRO A 215 4.67 -4.04 -18.04
N VAL A 216 5.47 -3.39 -18.89
CA VAL A 216 5.03 -2.24 -19.69
C VAL A 216 3.84 -2.68 -20.54
N ASP A 217 2.72 -1.96 -20.41
CA ASP A 217 1.49 -2.31 -21.13
C ASP A 217 0.67 -1.05 -21.45
N GLU A 218 0.36 -0.86 -22.73
CA GLU A 218 -0.49 0.25 -23.17
C GLU A 218 -1.90 0.20 -22.59
N HIS A 219 -2.43 -0.98 -22.26
CA HIS A 219 -3.74 -1.11 -21.63
C HIS A 219 -3.74 -0.55 -20.22
N LEU A 220 -2.63 -0.66 -19.48
CA LEU A 220 -2.49 0.00 -18.18
C LEU A 220 -2.57 1.52 -18.36
N ARG A 221 -1.87 2.09 -19.35
CA ARG A 221 -1.93 3.53 -19.63
C ARG A 221 -3.34 3.97 -20.04
N LYS A 222 -4.03 3.20 -20.89
CA LYS A 222 -5.42 3.46 -21.29
C LYS A 222 -6.38 3.36 -20.10
N ALA A 223 -6.16 2.42 -19.19
CA ALA A 223 -6.97 2.28 -17.96
C ALA A 223 -6.81 3.50 -17.05
N VAL A 224 -5.58 3.97 -16.83
CA VAL A 224 -5.30 5.20 -16.07
C VAL A 224 -6.01 6.41 -16.68
N GLN A 225 -5.96 6.59 -18.00
CA GLN A 225 -6.67 7.67 -18.70
C GLN A 225 -8.19 7.60 -18.51
N LYS A 226 -8.74 6.38 -18.39
CA LYS A 226 -10.16 6.14 -18.10
C LYS A 226 -10.50 6.17 -16.61
N ARG A 227 -9.51 6.44 -15.74
CA ARG A 227 -9.67 6.41 -14.28
C ARG A 227 -10.26 5.09 -13.78
N ALA A 228 -9.72 3.99 -14.29
CA ALA A 228 -10.20 2.65 -13.96
C ALA A 228 -9.00 1.69 -13.77
N PRO A 229 -9.11 0.70 -12.86
CA PRO A 229 -8.05 -0.30 -12.67
C PRO A 229 -7.91 -1.19 -13.91
N VAL A 230 -6.66 -1.48 -14.33
CA VAL A 230 -6.43 -2.34 -15.50
C VAL A 230 -6.88 -3.78 -15.25
N VAL A 231 -6.77 -4.26 -14.01
CA VAL A 231 -7.22 -5.61 -13.63
C VAL A 231 -8.74 -5.80 -13.82
N GLN A 232 -9.50 -4.71 -13.79
CA GLN A 232 -10.94 -4.69 -14.06
C GLN A 232 -11.22 -4.38 -15.53
N GLN A 233 -10.63 -3.30 -16.06
CA GLN A 233 -10.95 -2.78 -17.38
C GLN A 233 -10.38 -3.64 -18.53
N TYR A 234 -9.19 -4.23 -18.33
CA TYR A 234 -8.51 -5.06 -19.31
C TYR A 234 -7.89 -6.31 -18.66
N PRO A 235 -8.69 -7.22 -18.09
CA PRO A 235 -8.19 -8.35 -17.31
C PRO A 235 -7.35 -9.35 -18.14
N GLY A 236 -7.56 -9.37 -19.45
CA GLY A 236 -6.80 -10.23 -20.39
C GLY A 236 -5.46 -9.64 -20.84
N SER A 237 -5.19 -8.36 -20.56
CA SER A 237 -3.93 -7.71 -20.94
C SER A 237 -2.74 -8.23 -20.13
N PRO A 238 -1.50 -8.03 -20.59
CA PRO A 238 -0.31 -8.43 -19.82
C PRO A 238 -0.29 -7.87 -18.40
N ALA A 239 -0.55 -6.58 -18.23
CA ALA A 239 -0.60 -5.96 -16.90
C ALA A 239 -1.80 -6.46 -16.07
N GLY A 240 -3.00 -6.62 -16.68
CA GLY A 240 -4.16 -7.15 -15.99
C GLY A 240 -3.94 -8.54 -15.41
N LYS A 241 -3.31 -9.45 -16.20
CA LYS A 241 -2.91 -10.78 -15.74
C LYS A 241 -1.85 -10.71 -14.64
N ALA A 242 -0.85 -9.83 -14.78
CA ALA A 242 0.21 -9.67 -13.80
C ALA A 242 -0.34 -9.17 -12.45
N PHE A 243 -1.24 -8.21 -12.42
CA PHE A 243 -1.91 -7.77 -11.19
C PHE A 243 -2.79 -8.86 -10.57
N ALA A 244 -3.51 -9.63 -11.39
CA ALA A 244 -4.29 -10.77 -10.88
C ALA A 244 -3.39 -11.84 -10.24
N GLU A 245 -2.21 -12.10 -10.79
CA GLU A 245 -1.24 -13.03 -10.21
C GLU A 245 -0.59 -12.46 -8.94
N LEU A 246 -0.24 -11.17 -8.93
CA LEU A 246 0.24 -10.48 -7.73
C LEU A 246 -0.78 -10.59 -6.59
N ALA A 247 -2.07 -10.36 -6.88
CA ALA A 247 -3.14 -10.51 -5.89
C ALA A 247 -3.22 -11.93 -5.32
N ARG A 248 -3.11 -12.98 -6.17
CA ARG A 248 -3.07 -14.38 -5.70
C ARG A 248 -1.85 -14.67 -4.84
N THR A 249 -0.69 -14.10 -5.18
CA THR A 249 0.54 -14.23 -4.41
C THR A 249 0.39 -13.60 -3.03
N VAL A 250 -0.12 -12.36 -2.99
CA VAL A 250 -0.36 -11.61 -1.75
C VAL A 250 -1.43 -12.28 -0.87
N ASP A 251 -2.48 -12.82 -1.48
CA ASP A 251 -3.54 -13.53 -0.75
C ASP A 251 -2.99 -14.73 0.04
N ARG A 252 -1.99 -15.42 -0.50
CA ARG A 252 -1.34 -16.59 0.12
C ARG A 252 -0.31 -16.25 1.20
N TRP A 253 0.09 -14.97 1.36
CA TRP A 253 1.05 -14.62 2.41
C TRP A 253 0.49 -14.95 3.80
N PRO A 254 1.34 -15.49 4.69
CA PRO A 254 0.91 -15.76 6.04
C PRO A 254 0.53 -14.46 6.75
N VAL A 255 -0.49 -14.52 7.60
CA VAL A 255 -0.75 -13.44 8.56
C VAL A 255 0.00 -13.78 9.84
N GLY A 256 0.77 -12.83 10.37
CA GLY A 256 1.61 -13.06 11.54
C GLY A 256 0.81 -13.54 12.76
N LYS A 257 1.33 -14.53 13.48
CA LYS A 257 0.68 -15.15 14.66
C LYS A 257 0.64 -14.25 15.91
N GLY A 258 0.90 -12.97 15.82
CA GLY A 258 0.96 -12.05 16.97
C GLY A 258 0.06 -10.84 16.85
N ASP A 259 -0.40 -10.50 15.66
CA ASP A 259 -1.13 -9.28 15.39
C ASP A 259 -2.64 -9.58 15.24
N HIS A 260 -3.32 -9.84 16.35
CA HIS A 260 -4.78 -9.97 16.38
C HIS A 260 -5.49 -8.60 16.50
N GLY A 261 -4.77 -7.50 16.30
CA GLY A 261 -5.34 -6.16 16.28
C GLY A 261 -6.11 -5.90 14.98
N GLY A 262 -7.27 -5.25 15.08
CA GLY A 262 -8.00 -4.71 13.94
C GLY A 262 -7.30 -3.49 13.34
N VAL A 263 -8.01 -2.73 12.49
CA VAL A 263 -7.49 -1.50 11.87
C VAL A 263 -7.01 -0.49 12.92
N GLY A 264 -7.67 -0.42 14.08
CA GLY A 264 -7.27 0.44 15.19
C GLY A 264 -5.85 0.17 15.71
N PHE A 265 -5.44 -1.10 15.79
CA PHE A 265 -4.08 -1.46 16.21
C PHE A 265 -3.02 -1.00 15.20
N PHE A 266 -3.33 -1.05 13.89
CA PHE A 266 -2.46 -0.47 12.86
C PHE A 266 -2.28 1.04 13.07
N VAL A 267 -3.39 1.77 13.28
CA VAL A 267 -3.35 3.23 13.47
C VAL A 267 -2.60 3.58 14.76
N GLU A 268 -2.82 2.84 15.85
CA GLU A 268 -2.08 3.02 17.10
C GLU A 268 -0.57 2.86 16.89
N ARG A 269 -0.14 1.80 16.24
CA ARG A 269 1.29 1.57 15.92
C ARG A 269 1.87 2.67 15.04
N MET A 270 1.11 3.13 14.05
CA MET A 270 1.52 4.23 13.17
C MET A 270 1.77 5.52 13.97
N LEU A 271 0.84 5.88 14.86
CA LEU A 271 0.93 7.11 15.64
C LEU A 271 2.00 7.07 16.74
N GLN A 272 2.29 5.89 17.32
CA GLN A 272 3.41 5.70 18.25
C GLN A 272 4.78 5.76 17.54
N SER A 273 4.79 5.70 16.22
CA SER A 273 5.99 5.66 15.40
C SER A 273 6.34 6.99 14.75
N ALA A 274 5.43 7.96 14.82
CA ALA A 274 5.60 9.35 14.37
C ALA A 274 6.05 10.24 15.54
#